data_0605c809c247a22a4dc5064c5762f6a8
#
_entry.id   0605c809c247a22a4dc5064c5762f6a8
#
_cell.length_a   1.000
_cell.length_b   1.000
_cell.length_c   1.000
_cell.angle_alpha   90.00
_cell.angle_beta   90.00
_cell.angle_gamma   90.00
#
_symmetry.space_group_name_H-M   'P 1'
#
loop_
_entity.id
_entity.type
_entity.pdbx_description
1 polymer ?
#
loop_
_entity_poly.entity_id
_entity_poly.type
_entity_poly.pdbx_seq_one_letter_code
_entity_poly.pdbx_strand_id
1 'polypeptide(L)'
;VMSWRGEKGGIEAAKQKHDVIMTPNTYLYFDYYQTKDTENEPLGIGGYLPLERVYSYEPMPASLTPEEQKYIKGVQANLWTEYIPTFSHAQYMVLPRWAALSEIQWSAPDKKNYEDFLSRLPRLIKWYDAEGYNYAKHVFNVTAEYTPNPTDGTLDITLSTIDNAPIHYTLDGTEP
;
A
#
# COMPACT_ATOMS: atom_id res chain seq x y z
N VAL A 1 9.33 21.43 6.61
CA VAL A 1 9.79 20.20 7.30
C VAL A 1 9.28 18.98 6.56
N MET A 2 10.12 17.97 6.35
CA MET A 2 9.70 16.65 5.87
C MET A 2 9.65 15.66 7.04
N SER A 3 8.44 15.15 7.33
CA SER A 3 8.22 14.29 8.50
C SER A 3 8.32 12.82 8.11
N TRP A 4 9.54 12.25 8.08
CA TRP A 4 9.81 10.91 7.60
C TRP A 4 9.89 9.83 8.71
N ARG A 5 10.26 10.20 9.93
CA ARG A 5 10.29 9.28 11.10
C ARG A 5 8.92 9.12 11.77
N GLY A 6 7.83 9.12 11.00
CA GLY A 6 6.48 9.13 11.48
C GLY A 6 5.87 10.54 11.44
N GLU A 7 4.74 10.72 12.10
CA GLU A 7 3.93 11.95 11.99
C GLU A 7 4.27 13.00 13.04
N LYS A 8 4.81 12.58 14.19
CA LYS A 8 5.02 13.44 15.37
C LYS A 8 5.82 14.70 15.06
N GLY A 9 6.92 14.57 14.31
CA GLY A 9 7.75 15.72 13.95
C GLY A 9 7.02 16.73 13.06
N GLY A 10 6.17 16.24 12.13
CA GLY A 10 5.33 17.09 11.29
C GLY A 10 4.26 17.80 12.09
N ILE A 11 3.59 17.10 13.00
CA ILE A 11 2.58 17.68 13.91
C ILE A 11 3.19 18.83 14.74
N GLU A 12 4.34 18.58 15.37
CA GLU A 12 5.03 19.61 16.18
C GLU A 12 5.49 20.80 15.32
N ALA A 13 5.97 20.56 14.10
CA ALA A 13 6.36 21.63 13.19
C ALA A 13 5.14 22.48 12.75
N ALA A 14 4.00 21.84 12.43
CA ALA A 14 2.77 22.54 12.07
C ALA A 14 2.25 23.41 13.21
N LYS A 15 2.29 22.93 14.45
CA LYS A 15 1.94 23.73 15.65
C LYS A 15 2.85 24.95 15.82
N GLN A 16 4.09 24.86 15.38
CA GLN A 16 5.05 25.96 15.37
C GLN A 16 4.98 26.81 14.11
N LYS A 17 3.96 26.61 13.26
CA LYS A 17 3.71 27.38 12.03
C LYS A 17 4.78 27.18 10.96
N HIS A 18 5.41 26.02 10.90
CA HIS A 18 6.32 25.63 9.82
C HIS A 18 5.57 24.79 8.80
N ASP A 19 5.83 25.05 7.52
CA ASP A 19 5.31 24.23 6.44
C ASP A 19 5.86 22.81 6.49
N VAL A 20 4.97 21.82 6.29
CA VAL A 20 5.25 20.40 6.45
C VAL A 20 4.80 19.62 5.22
N ILE A 21 5.65 18.71 4.77
CA ILE A 21 5.31 17.60 3.90
C ILE A 21 5.33 16.33 4.74
N MET A 22 4.20 15.62 4.78
CA MET A 22 4.10 14.34 5.47
C MET A 22 4.66 13.22 4.59
N THR A 23 5.64 12.49 5.09
CA THR A 23 6.29 11.38 4.37
C THR A 23 6.72 10.26 5.31
N PRO A 24 5.83 9.82 6.24
CA PRO A 24 6.19 8.82 7.24
C PRO A 24 6.59 7.50 6.59
N ASN A 25 7.76 6.97 6.97
CA ASN A 25 8.33 5.76 6.39
C ASN A 25 7.42 4.53 6.53
N THR A 26 6.59 4.49 7.57
CA THR A 26 5.63 3.40 7.83
C THR A 26 4.48 3.32 6.84
N TYR A 27 4.29 4.35 5.99
CA TYR A 27 3.21 4.44 5.01
C TYR A 27 3.68 4.81 3.59
N LEU A 28 4.85 5.46 3.45
CA LEU A 28 5.21 6.16 2.23
C LEU A 28 6.63 5.88 1.74
N TYR A 29 7.33 4.87 2.27
CA TYR A 29 8.63 4.44 1.74
C TYR A 29 8.43 3.29 0.76
N PHE A 30 8.42 3.63 -0.53
CA PHE A 30 8.12 2.70 -1.61
C PHE A 30 9.31 1.81 -2.00
N ASP A 31 10.44 1.97 -1.36
CA ASP A 31 11.57 1.05 -1.37
C ASP A 31 11.39 -0.17 -0.44
N TYR A 32 10.34 -0.18 0.40
CA TYR A 32 9.97 -1.33 1.23
C TYR A 32 9.22 -2.39 0.41
N TYR A 33 9.35 -3.66 0.82
CA TYR A 33 8.66 -4.79 0.20
C TYR A 33 7.14 -4.64 0.23
N GLN A 34 6.48 -5.08 -0.83
CA GLN A 34 5.02 -5.08 -0.94
C GLN A 34 4.39 -6.37 -0.43
N THR A 35 5.19 -7.41 -0.20
CA THR A 35 4.80 -8.73 0.31
C THR A 35 5.67 -9.12 1.51
N LYS A 36 5.18 -10.07 2.31
CA LYS A 36 5.96 -10.72 3.38
C LYS A 36 6.77 -11.90 2.86
N ASP A 37 6.33 -12.49 1.74
CA ASP A 37 7.08 -13.52 1.03
C ASP A 37 8.15 -12.83 0.17
N THR A 38 9.35 -12.72 0.74
CA THR A 38 10.46 -12.01 0.12
C THR A 38 11.45 -12.91 -0.60
N GLU A 39 11.24 -14.23 -0.60
CA GLU A 39 12.17 -15.19 -1.22
C GLU A 39 12.24 -15.01 -2.75
N ASN A 40 11.12 -14.60 -3.35
CA ASN A 40 11.00 -14.37 -4.79
C ASN A 40 11.04 -12.88 -5.17
N GLU A 41 11.29 -12.00 -4.20
CA GLU A 41 11.39 -10.57 -4.46
C GLU A 41 12.81 -10.15 -4.87
N PRO A 42 12.94 -9.09 -5.68
CA PRO A 42 14.23 -8.46 -5.87
C PRO A 42 14.84 -8.02 -4.53
N LEU A 43 16.17 -8.08 -4.41
CA LEU A 43 16.85 -7.60 -3.21
C LEU A 43 16.44 -6.15 -2.88
N GLY A 44 16.02 -5.91 -1.63
CA GLY A 44 15.58 -4.60 -1.15
C GLY A 44 16.17 -4.26 0.23
N ILE A 45 15.92 -3.06 0.68
CA ILE A 45 16.36 -2.56 1.99
C ILE A 45 15.69 -3.30 3.17
N GLY A 46 14.61 -4.03 2.92
CA GLY A 46 13.73 -4.61 3.92
C GLY A 46 12.46 -3.78 4.11
N GLY A 47 11.85 -3.90 5.30
CA GLY A 47 10.57 -3.26 5.59
C GLY A 47 9.38 -3.97 4.90
N TYR A 48 8.16 -3.61 5.28
CA TYR A 48 6.93 -4.15 4.70
C TYR A 48 5.89 -3.04 4.56
N LEU A 49 5.50 -2.76 3.34
CA LEU A 49 4.53 -1.71 3.01
C LEU A 49 3.61 -2.18 1.87
N PRO A 50 2.54 -2.95 2.17
CA PRO A 50 1.58 -3.37 1.18
C PRO A 50 0.68 -2.22 0.72
N LEU A 51 -0.03 -2.42 -0.40
CA LEU A 51 -0.95 -1.45 -1.00
C LEU A 51 -1.99 -0.93 0.00
N GLU A 52 -2.60 -1.82 0.77
CA GLU A 52 -3.59 -1.49 1.80
C GLU A 52 -3.03 -0.51 2.85
N ARG A 53 -1.78 -0.73 3.27
CA ARG A 53 -1.13 0.12 4.26
C ARG A 53 -0.93 1.55 3.74
N VAL A 54 -0.57 1.71 2.47
CA VAL A 54 -0.48 3.04 1.83
C VAL A 54 -1.85 3.70 1.82
N TYR A 55 -2.89 2.97 1.37
CA TYR A 55 -4.24 3.50 1.28
C TYR A 55 -4.84 3.89 2.64
N SER A 56 -4.47 3.17 3.71
CA SER A 56 -4.96 3.46 5.08
C SER A 56 -4.43 4.76 5.65
N TYR A 57 -3.43 5.37 5.05
CA TYR A 57 -2.83 6.59 5.56
C TYR A 57 -3.77 7.79 5.41
N GLU A 58 -3.89 8.58 6.48
CA GLU A 58 -4.56 9.88 6.46
C GLU A 58 -3.51 11.00 6.58
N PRO A 59 -3.26 11.76 5.50
CA PRO A 59 -2.22 12.79 5.49
C PRO A 59 -2.45 13.96 6.46
N MET A 60 -3.71 14.21 6.82
CA MET A 60 -4.09 15.32 7.70
C MET A 60 -4.30 14.82 9.13
N PRO A 61 -3.35 15.03 10.06
CA PRO A 61 -3.50 14.57 11.43
C PRO A 61 -4.71 15.21 12.13
N ALA A 62 -5.62 14.38 12.65
CA ALA A 62 -6.81 14.83 13.35
C ALA A 62 -6.52 15.59 14.66
N SER A 63 -5.29 15.52 15.16
CA SER A 63 -4.83 16.24 16.36
C SER A 63 -4.51 17.71 16.12
N LEU A 64 -4.49 18.17 14.88
CA LEU A 64 -4.22 19.55 14.51
C LEU A 64 -5.52 20.37 14.45
N THR A 65 -5.47 21.58 14.97
CA THR A 65 -6.54 22.56 14.77
C THR A 65 -6.64 23.03 13.31
N PRO A 66 -7.78 23.56 12.84
CA PRO A 66 -7.91 24.07 11.47
C PRO A 66 -6.84 25.10 11.08
N GLU A 67 -6.36 25.91 12.03
CA GLU A 67 -5.29 26.88 11.78
C GLU A 67 -3.93 26.19 11.59
N GLU A 68 -3.64 25.14 12.37
CA GLU A 68 -2.41 24.37 12.28
C GLU A 68 -2.38 23.49 11.02
N GLN A 69 -3.53 22.95 10.59
CA GLN A 69 -3.68 22.15 9.37
C GLN A 69 -3.22 22.90 8.10
N LYS A 70 -3.30 24.24 8.09
CA LYS A 70 -2.84 25.07 6.97
C LYS A 70 -1.35 24.92 6.67
N TYR A 71 -0.58 24.43 7.63
CA TYR A 71 0.85 24.20 7.51
C TYR A 71 1.17 22.82 6.93
N ILE A 72 0.22 21.89 6.86
CA ILE A 72 0.38 20.62 6.14
C ILE A 72 0.16 20.90 4.66
N LYS A 73 1.25 20.97 3.90
CA LYS A 73 1.21 21.32 2.47
C LYS A 73 0.95 20.13 1.56
N GLY A 74 1.07 18.93 2.09
CA GLY A 74 0.82 17.71 1.32
C GLY A 74 1.56 16.51 1.85
N VAL A 75 1.57 15.46 1.03
CA VAL A 75 2.18 14.18 1.31
C VAL A 75 3.09 13.77 0.16
N GLN A 76 4.15 13.04 0.47
CA GLN A 76 5.13 12.56 -0.50
C GLN A 76 5.51 11.12 -0.17
N ALA A 77 5.56 10.25 -1.17
CA ALA A 77 6.25 8.98 -1.06
C ALA A 77 7.73 9.13 -1.43
N ASN A 78 8.57 8.31 -0.81
CA ASN A 78 10.00 8.22 -1.11
C ASN A 78 10.29 6.86 -1.76
N LEU A 79 11.16 6.86 -2.77
CA LEU A 79 11.72 5.68 -3.38
C LEU A 79 13.25 5.80 -3.32
N TRP A 80 13.86 5.20 -2.32
CA TRP A 80 15.31 5.15 -2.17
C TRP A 80 15.88 4.05 -3.05
N THR A 81 16.92 4.35 -3.81
CA THR A 81 17.33 3.51 -4.95
C THR A 81 18.59 2.69 -4.71
N GLU A 82 19.02 2.53 -3.46
CA GLU A 82 20.19 1.74 -3.10
C GLU A 82 20.16 0.31 -3.65
N TYR A 83 18.94 -0.27 -3.75
CA TYR A 83 18.69 -1.62 -4.26
C TYR A 83 17.85 -1.64 -5.54
N ILE A 84 17.63 -0.49 -6.17
CA ILE A 84 16.76 -0.36 -7.35
C ILE A 84 17.60 0.05 -8.57
N PRO A 85 18.23 -0.89 -9.27
CA PRO A 85 19.22 -0.60 -10.31
C PRO A 85 18.60 -0.21 -11.67
N THR A 86 17.31 -0.44 -11.89
CA THR A 86 16.66 -0.22 -13.20
C THR A 86 15.35 0.53 -13.06
N PHE A 87 14.93 1.20 -14.14
CA PHE A 87 13.64 1.87 -14.19
C PHE A 87 12.47 0.88 -14.08
N SER A 88 12.59 -0.31 -14.70
CA SER A 88 11.60 -1.38 -14.55
C SER A 88 11.43 -1.83 -13.10
N HIS A 89 12.53 -1.92 -12.34
CA HIS A 89 12.45 -2.22 -10.91
C HIS A 89 11.79 -1.07 -10.14
N ALA A 90 12.09 0.19 -10.48
CA ALA A 90 11.42 1.34 -9.88
C ALA A 90 9.89 1.32 -10.14
N GLN A 91 9.46 0.98 -11.36
CA GLN A 91 8.04 0.80 -11.68
C GLN A 91 7.40 -0.28 -10.79
N TYR A 92 8.04 -1.44 -10.68
CA TYR A 92 7.59 -2.54 -9.80
C TYR A 92 7.40 -2.08 -8.36
N MET A 93 8.35 -1.32 -7.83
CA MET A 93 8.30 -0.86 -6.44
C MET A 93 7.24 0.22 -6.20
N VAL A 94 6.93 1.07 -7.18
CA VAL A 94 5.94 2.14 -6.99
C VAL A 94 4.52 1.74 -7.38
N LEU A 95 4.34 0.82 -8.34
CA LEU A 95 3.03 0.44 -8.84
C LEU A 95 2.53 -0.86 -8.19
N PRO A 96 1.26 -0.94 -7.78
CA PRO A 96 0.19 0.06 -7.89
C PRO A 96 0.09 1.03 -6.69
N ARG A 97 1.05 1.04 -5.74
CA ARG A 97 1.00 1.91 -4.53
C ARG A 97 0.85 3.40 -4.87
N TRP A 98 1.36 3.84 -6.02
CA TRP A 98 1.17 5.21 -6.49
C TRP A 98 -0.31 5.56 -6.71
N ALA A 99 -1.13 4.61 -7.16
CA ALA A 99 -2.57 4.83 -7.29
C ALA A 99 -3.23 5.08 -5.93
N ALA A 100 -2.85 4.30 -4.90
CA ALA A 100 -3.31 4.51 -3.54
C ALA A 100 -2.86 5.88 -3.00
N LEU A 101 -1.59 6.24 -3.20
CA LEU A 101 -1.07 7.56 -2.81
C LEU A 101 -1.86 8.68 -3.49
N SER A 102 -2.15 8.56 -4.79
CA SER A 102 -2.92 9.57 -5.52
C SER A 102 -4.31 9.74 -4.93
N GLU A 103 -5.00 8.64 -4.60
CA GLU A 103 -6.34 8.71 -4.05
C GLU A 103 -6.36 9.35 -2.66
N ILE A 104 -5.45 9.01 -1.76
CA ILE A 104 -5.40 9.62 -0.44
C ILE A 104 -4.99 11.10 -0.46
N GLN A 105 -4.34 11.56 -1.52
CA GLN A 105 -4.00 12.99 -1.70
C GLN A 105 -5.18 13.83 -2.21
N TRP A 106 -6.04 13.24 -3.02
CA TRP A 106 -7.08 13.98 -3.75
C TRP A 106 -8.49 13.72 -3.23
N SER A 107 -8.68 12.72 -2.38
CA SER A 107 -9.99 12.37 -1.83
C SER A 107 -10.14 12.86 -0.41
N ALA A 108 -11.31 13.43 -0.10
CA ALA A 108 -11.65 13.75 1.28
C ALA A 108 -11.72 12.46 2.12
N PRO A 109 -11.36 12.51 3.43
CA PRO A 109 -11.31 11.31 4.27
C PRO A 109 -12.60 10.50 4.29
N ASP A 110 -13.75 11.17 4.28
CA ASP A 110 -15.10 10.55 4.28
C ASP A 110 -15.48 9.91 2.94
N LYS A 111 -14.68 10.12 1.89
CA LYS A 111 -14.87 9.55 0.54
C LYS A 111 -13.95 8.38 0.25
N LYS A 112 -12.98 8.12 1.11
CA LYS A 112 -12.06 7.01 0.93
C LYS A 112 -12.74 5.68 1.27
N ASN A 113 -12.66 4.72 0.35
CA ASN A 113 -13.16 3.37 0.53
C ASN A 113 -12.24 2.38 -0.18
N TYR A 114 -11.55 1.55 0.58
CA TYR A 114 -10.54 0.63 0.04
C TYR A 114 -11.15 -0.45 -0.87
N GLU A 115 -12.33 -0.97 -0.55
CA GLU A 115 -13.01 -1.96 -1.39
C GLU A 115 -13.43 -1.35 -2.73
N ASP A 116 -13.95 -0.13 -2.73
CA ASP A 116 -14.24 0.61 -3.97
C ASP A 116 -12.96 0.87 -4.76
N PHE A 117 -11.87 1.30 -4.11
CA PHE A 117 -10.57 1.45 -4.74
C PHE A 117 -10.11 0.14 -5.40
N LEU A 118 -10.18 -0.99 -4.71
CA LEU A 118 -9.82 -2.30 -5.24
C LEU A 118 -10.70 -2.68 -6.44
N SER A 119 -12.00 -2.39 -6.41
CA SER A 119 -12.92 -2.68 -7.52
C SER A 119 -12.55 -1.93 -8.82
N ARG A 120 -11.93 -0.75 -8.70
CA ARG A 120 -11.46 0.07 -9.83
C ARG A 120 -10.05 -0.29 -10.32
N LEU A 121 -9.27 -0.92 -9.46
CA LEU A 121 -7.86 -1.23 -9.73
C LEU A 121 -7.66 -2.10 -10.99
N PRO A 122 -8.47 -3.14 -11.29
CA PRO A 122 -8.30 -3.94 -12.52
C PRO A 122 -8.34 -3.12 -13.81
N ARG A 123 -9.10 -2.01 -13.83
CA ARG A 123 -9.12 -1.12 -14.99
C ARG A 123 -7.80 -0.36 -15.16
N LEU A 124 -7.20 0.06 -14.06
CA LEU A 124 -5.89 0.72 -14.07
C LEU A 124 -4.79 -0.27 -14.49
N ILE A 125 -4.86 -1.51 -14.01
CA ILE A 125 -3.92 -2.56 -14.38
C ILE A 125 -3.96 -2.87 -15.89
N LYS A 126 -5.13 -2.93 -16.51
CA LYS A 126 -5.24 -3.08 -17.96
C LYS A 126 -4.52 -1.96 -18.72
N TRP A 127 -4.53 -0.75 -18.17
CA TRP A 127 -3.76 0.35 -18.75
C TRP A 127 -2.26 0.15 -18.56
N TYR A 128 -1.81 -0.30 -17.36
CA TYR A 128 -0.40 -0.64 -17.14
C TYR A 128 0.09 -1.72 -18.10
N ASP A 129 -0.71 -2.76 -18.33
CA ASP A 129 -0.40 -3.82 -19.28
C ASP A 129 -0.29 -3.27 -20.73
N ALA A 130 -1.22 -2.40 -21.14
CA ALA A 130 -1.22 -1.81 -22.47
C ALA A 130 0.00 -0.91 -22.73
N GLU A 131 0.47 -0.20 -21.70
CA GLU A 131 1.65 0.66 -21.77
C GLU A 131 2.97 -0.08 -21.47
N GLY A 132 2.91 -1.36 -21.11
CA GLY A 132 4.07 -2.18 -20.80
C GLY A 132 4.78 -1.81 -19.50
N TYR A 133 4.06 -1.25 -18.52
CA TYR A 133 4.61 -0.95 -17.21
C TYR A 133 4.83 -2.23 -16.40
N ASN A 134 5.96 -2.29 -15.70
CA ASN A 134 6.20 -3.32 -14.70
C ASN A 134 5.55 -2.89 -13.37
N TYR A 135 4.73 -3.77 -12.76
CA TYR A 135 4.05 -3.49 -11.50
C TYR A 135 3.96 -4.74 -10.62
N ALA A 136 3.91 -4.55 -9.31
CA ALA A 136 3.73 -5.65 -8.37
C ALA A 136 2.30 -6.20 -8.42
N LYS A 137 2.18 -7.52 -8.49
CA LYS A 137 0.90 -8.23 -8.63
C LYS A 137 0.34 -8.78 -7.32
N HIS A 138 0.99 -8.52 -6.19
CA HIS A 138 0.65 -9.11 -4.88
C HIS A 138 -0.80 -8.88 -4.45
N VAL A 139 -1.40 -7.77 -4.88
CA VAL A 139 -2.81 -7.46 -4.61
C VAL A 139 -3.78 -8.48 -5.21
N PHE A 140 -3.34 -9.22 -6.24
CA PHE A 140 -4.14 -10.28 -6.89
C PHE A 140 -3.87 -11.68 -6.32
N ASN A 141 -2.96 -11.81 -5.36
CA ASN A 141 -2.70 -13.10 -4.72
C ASN A 141 -3.95 -13.60 -4.01
N VAL A 142 -4.10 -14.92 -3.99
CA VAL A 142 -5.17 -15.57 -3.23
C VAL A 142 -4.97 -15.28 -1.75
N THR A 143 -6.01 -14.77 -1.11
CA THR A 143 -6.05 -14.60 0.34
C THR A 143 -6.76 -15.81 0.95
N ALA A 144 -6.19 -16.37 2.00
CA ALA A 144 -6.77 -17.46 2.76
C ALA A 144 -7.14 -16.98 4.16
N GLU A 145 -8.42 -17.10 4.51
CA GLU A 145 -8.93 -16.88 5.86
C GLU A 145 -9.20 -18.21 6.53
N TYR A 146 -8.78 -18.34 7.79
CA TYR A 146 -8.87 -19.58 8.58
C TYR A 146 -9.80 -19.37 9.75
N THR A 147 -10.90 -20.11 9.79
CA THR A 147 -11.88 -20.06 10.89
C THR A 147 -11.92 -21.42 11.61
N PRO A 148 -11.37 -21.52 12.83
CA PRO A 148 -11.48 -22.76 13.61
C PRO A 148 -12.93 -23.05 13.98
N ASN A 149 -13.38 -24.28 13.77
CA ASN A 149 -14.67 -24.76 14.24
C ASN A 149 -14.49 -25.55 15.57
N PRO A 150 -14.86 -24.94 16.71
CA PRO A 150 -14.62 -25.55 18.01
C PRO A 150 -15.55 -26.75 18.29
N THR A 151 -16.59 -26.96 17.48
CA THR A 151 -17.60 -28.03 17.70
C THR A 151 -17.11 -29.37 17.20
N ASP A 152 -16.40 -29.42 16.08
CA ASP A 152 -15.93 -30.66 15.45
C ASP A 152 -14.41 -30.72 15.27
N GLY A 153 -13.69 -29.63 15.67
CA GLY A 153 -12.24 -29.58 15.60
C GLY A 153 -11.71 -29.37 14.17
N THR A 154 -12.56 -29.00 13.22
CA THR A 154 -12.17 -28.70 11.84
C THR A 154 -11.70 -27.26 11.68
N LEU A 155 -11.09 -26.97 10.54
CA LEU A 155 -10.68 -25.64 10.13
C LEU A 155 -11.37 -25.29 8.80
N ASP A 156 -12.24 -24.31 8.82
CA ASP A 156 -12.82 -23.77 7.60
C ASP A 156 -11.83 -22.82 6.96
N ILE A 157 -11.59 -22.99 5.64
CA ILE A 157 -10.68 -22.16 4.86
C ILE A 157 -11.49 -21.46 3.77
N THR A 158 -11.50 -20.14 3.81
CA THR A 158 -12.12 -19.31 2.76
C THR A 158 -11.01 -18.71 1.90
N LEU A 159 -11.06 -19.00 0.59
CA LEU A 159 -10.14 -18.44 -0.38
C LEU A 159 -10.82 -17.33 -1.17
N SER A 160 -10.12 -16.22 -1.39
CA SER A 160 -10.64 -15.09 -2.16
C SER A 160 -9.55 -14.39 -2.96
N THR A 161 -9.96 -13.71 -4.04
CA THR A 161 -9.14 -12.76 -4.81
C THR A 161 -9.92 -11.46 -4.97
N ILE A 162 -9.23 -10.34 -5.19
CA ILE A 162 -9.89 -9.02 -5.32
C ILE A 162 -10.74 -8.88 -6.59
N ASP A 163 -10.45 -9.65 -7.62
CA ASP A 163 -11.11 -9.61 -8.93
C ASP A 163 -12.10 -10.77 -9.13
N ASN A 164 -12.35 -11.56 -8.08
CA ASN A 164 -13.16 -12.78 -8.12
C ASN A 164 -12.72 -13.77 -9.22
N ALA A 165 -11.43 -13.83 -9.51
CA ALA A 165 -10.87 -14.78 -10.45
C ALA A 165 -11.12 -16.23 -9.99
N PRO A 166 -11.25 -17.20 -10.92
CA PRO A 166 -11.31 -18.62 -10.56
C PRO A 166 -10.08 -19.03 -9.75
N ILE A 167 -10.30 -19.69 -8.61
CA ILE A 167 -9.23 -20.19 -7.75
C ILE A 167 -9.14 -21.70 -7.94
N HIS A 168 -7.97 -22.18 -8.32
CA HIS A 168 -7.66 -23.61 -8.39
C HIS A 168 -6.84 -24.00 -7.18
N TYR A 169 -7.09 -25.16 -6.61
CA TYR A 169 -6.35 -25.64 -5.44
C TYR A 169 -6.22 -27.17 -5.44
N THR A 170 -5.23 -27.68 -4.74
CA THR A 170 -5.05 -29.12 -4.46
C THR A 170 -4.92 -29.33 -2.97
N LEU A 171 -5.19 -30.56 -2.52
CA LEU A 171 -5.04 -30.96 -1.11
C LEU A 171 -3.80 -31.84 -0.88
N ASP A 172 -3.13 -32.27 -1.92
CA ASP A 172 -2.02 -33.20 -1.91
C ASP A 172 -0.65 -32.58 -2.24
N GLY A 173 -0.63 -31.25 -2.46
CA GLY A 173 0.59 -30.51 -2.75
C GLY A 173 1.05 -30.61 -4.22
N THR A 174 0.21 -31.18 -5.10
CA THR A 174 0.45 -31.12 -6.56
C THR A 174 0.11 -29.73 -7.12
N GLU A 175 0.55 -29.43 -8.33
CA GLU A 175 0.08 -28.22 -9.02
C GLU A 175 -1.41 -28.35 -9.39
N PRO A 176 -2.22 -27.32 -9.15
CA PRO A 176 -3.65 -27.31 -9.46
C PRO A 176 -3.95 -27.19 -10.95
#